data_a7e1cc7a5e8ef286139ddce54bcbf305
#
_entry.id   a7e1cc7a5e8ef286139ddce54bcbf305
#
_cell.length_a   1.000
_cell.length_b   1.000
_cell.length_c   1.000
_cell.angle_alpha   90.00
_cell.angle_beta   90.00
_cell.angle_gamma   90.00
#
_symmetry.space_group_name_H-M   'P 1'
#
loop_
_entity.id
_entity.type
_entity.pdbx_description
1 polymer ?
#
loop_
_entity_poly.entity_id
_entity_poly.type
_entity_poly.pdbx_seq_one_letter_code
_entity_poly.pdbx_strand_id
1 'polypeptide(L)'
;VPAYFDDAQRQGTKDAARLAGLHVLRLLNEPTAAAIAYGLDSGQEGVIAVYDLGGGTFDISILRLSRGVFEVLATGGDSALGGDDFDHLLADYIREQAGIPDRSDNRVQRELLDAAIAAKIALSDADSVTVNVAGWQGEISREQFNELIAPLVKRTLLACRLALKDAGVEADEVLEVVMVGGSTRV
;
A
#
# COMPACT_ATOMS: atom_id res chain seq x y z
N VAL A 1 14.50 -3.47 3.93
CA VAL A 1 14.45 -2.04 4.32
C VAL A 1 13.93 -1.22 3.17
N PRO A 2 13.21 -0.10 3.41
CA PRO A 2 12.84 0.86 2.37
C PRO A 2 14.05 1.34 1.56
N ALA A 3 13.84 1.58 0.26
CA ALA A 3 14.94 1.99 -0.62
C ALA A 3 15.48 3.38 -0.28
N TYR A 4 14.65 4.25 0.29
CA TYR A 4 15.03 5.62 0.70
C TYR A 4 15.73 5.72 2.07
N PHE A 5 15.90 4.60 2.81
CA PHE A 5 16.63 4.62 4.08
C PHE A 5 18.05 5.12 3.89
N ASP A 6 18.44 6.07 4.73
CA ASP A 6 19.83 6.54 4.85
C ASP A 6 20.72 5.55 5.63
N ASP A 7 22.00 5.82 5.69
CA ASP A 7 22.98 4.95 6.36
C ASP A 7 22.69 4.80 7.86
N ALA A 8 22.18 5.82 8.53
CA ALA A 8 21.84 5.76 9.96
C ALA A 8 20.65 4.84 10.21
N GLN A 9 19.60 4.93 9.37
CA GLN A 9 18.43 4.07 9.44
C GLN A 9 18.78 2.61 9.12
N ARG A 10 19.63 2.39 8.12
CA ARG A 10 20.16 1.06 7.78
C ARG A 10 20.98 0.47 8.92
N GLN A 11 21.85 1.26 9.53
CA GLN A 11 22.63 0.82 10.69
C GLN A 11 21.73 0.54 11.89
N GLY A 12 20.73 1.39 12.16
CA GLY A 12 19.74 1.18 13.22
C GLY A 12 18.98 -0.14 13.06
N THR A 13 18.62 -0.52 11.84
CA THR A 13 17.99 -1.82 11.55
C THR A 13 18.90 -2.99 11.91
N LYS A 14 20.20 -2.92 11.55
CA LYS A 14 21.19 -3.94 11.93
C LYS A 14 21.39 -4.01 13.44
N ASP A 15 21.44 -2.87 14.10
CA ASP A 15 21.63 -2.81 15.55
C ASP A 15 20.41 -3.35 16.30
N ALA A 16 19.21 -3.07 15.85
CA ALA A 16 17.98 -3.65 16.40
C ALA A 16 17.97 -5.18 16.29
N ALA A 17 18.35 -5.71 15.14
CA ALA A 17 18.46 -7.16 14.94
C ALA A 17 19.52 -7.78 15.87
N ARG A 18 20.68 -7.12 16.02
CA ARG A 18 21.74 -7.56 16.92
C ARG A 18 21.31 -7.56 18.39
N LEU A 19 20.55 -6.54 18.81
CA LEU A 19 19.99 -6.49 20.17
C LEU A 19 18.98 -7.61 20.43
N ALA A 20 18.27 -8.04 19.38
CA ALA A 20 17.37 -9.20 19.42
C ALA A 20 18.09 -10.55 19.31
N GLY A 21 19.43 -10.56 19.29
CA GLY A 21 20.24 -11.78 19.16
C GLY A 21 20.32 -12.35 17.75
N LEU A 22 19.91 -11.59 16.72
CA LEU A 22 19.93 -12.00 15.32
C LEU A 22 21.21 -11.53 14.63
N HIS A 23 21.73 -12.36 13.71
CA HIS A 23 22.85 -11.98 12.85
C HIS A 23 22.35 -11.57 11.47
N VAL A 24 22.50 -10.31 11.12
CA VAL A 24 22.12 -9.77 9.81
C VAL A 24 23.23 -10.07 8.80
N LEU A 25 22.94 -10.92 7.84
CA LEU A 25 23.85 -11.22 6.75
C LEU A 25 23.89 -10.07 5.74
N ARG A 26 22.74 -9.52 5.40
CA ARG A 26 22.58 -8.50 4.35
C ARG A 26 21.27 -7.73 4.55
N LEU A 27 21.25 -6.45 4.19
CA LEU A 27 20.03 -5.69 3.99
C LEU A 27 19.66 -5.74 2.51
N LEU A 28 18.38 -5.94 2.24
CA LEU A 28 17.82 -5.89 0.89
C LEU A 28 16.77 -4.78 0.84
N ASN A 29 16.77 -3.99 -0.22
CA ASN A 29 15.73 -2.98 -0.41
C ASN A 29 14.39 -3.66 -0.73
N GLU A 30 13.32 -3.19 -0.12
CA GLU A 30 11.96 -3.73 -0.28
C GLU A 30 11.53 -3.83 -1.75
N PRO A 31 11.68 -2.79 -2.60
CA PRO A 31 11.31 -2.91 -4.01
C PRO A 31 12.16 -3.91 -4.78
N THR A 32 13.44 -4.06 -4.43
CA THR A 32 14.29 -5.09 -5.01
C THR A 32 13.82 -6.49 -4.61
N ALA A 33 13.48 -6.69 -3.35
CA ALA A 33 12.94 -7.96 -2.86
C ALA A 33 11.63 -8.32 -3.56
N ALA A 34 10.74 -7.35 -3.74
CA ALA A 34 9.50 -7.52 -4.47
C ALA A 34 9.75 -7.92 -5.94
N ALA A 35 10.61 -7.21 -6.65
CA ALA A 35 10.96 -7.52 -8.04
C ALA A 35 11.53 -8.94 -8.18
N ILE A 36 12.41 -9.36 -7.29
CA ILE A 36 12.96 -10.73 -7.27
C ILE A 36 11.86 -11.76 -7.01
N ALA A 37 10.97 -11.50 -6.06
CA ALA A 37 9.86 -12.41 -5.74
C ALA A 37 8.88 -12.60 -6.92
N TYR A 38 8.77 -11.60 -7.80
CA TYR A 38 8.00 -11.69 -9.05
C TYR A 38 8.79 -12.32 -10.20
N GLY A 39 10.05 -12.75 -9.97
CA GLY A 39 10.86 -13.45 -10.96
C GLY A 39 11.53 -12.54 -11.99
N LEU A 40 11.65 -11.25 -11.71
CA LEU A 40 12.23 -10.26 -12.64
C LEU A 40 13.77 -10.28 -12.65
N ASP A 41 14.40 -11.19 -11.92
CA ASP A 41 15.86 -11.40 -11.89
C ASP A 41 16.37 -12.29 -13.06
N SER A 42 15.46 -12.91 -13.82
CA SER A 42 15.76 -13.96 -14.79
C SER A 42 16.03 -13.48 -16.23
N GLY A 43 16.75 -12.36 -16.39
CA GLY A 43 17.32 -11.98 -17.70
C GLY A 43 16.54 -10.90 -18.45
N GLN A 44 15.53 -10.28 -17.84
CA GLN A 44 14.92 -9.05 -18.36
C GLN A 44 15.85 -7.85 -18.12
N GLU A 45 15.92 -6.96 -19.10
CA GLU A 45 16.61 -5.66 -18.96
C GLU A 45 15.59 -4.55 -19.25
N GLY A 46 15.64 -3.46 -18.48
CA GLY A 46 14.78 -2.30 -18.67
C GLY A 46 14.34 -1.62 -17.36
N VAL A 47 13.36 -0.76 -17.48
CA VAL A 47 12.81 -0.02 -16.32
C VAL A 47 11.54 -0.69 -15.83
N ILE A 48 11.44 -0.86 -14.52
CA ILE A 48 10.25 -1.38 -13.83
C ILE A 48 9.83 -0.42 -12.74
N ALA A 49 8.54 -0.40 -12.44
CA ALA A 49 7.99 0.32 -11.30
C ALA A 49 7.53 -0.66 -10.23
N VAL A 50 7.85 -0.41 -8.97
CA VAL A 50 7.31 -1.15 -7.83
C VAL A 50 6.36 -0.24 -7.08
N TYR A 51 5.08 -0.58 -7.13
CA TYR A 51 3.97 0.12 -6.48
C TYR A 51 3.58 -0.67 -5.22
N ASP A 52 3.98 -0.18 -4.05
CA ASP A 52 3.73 -0.83 -2.77
C ASP A 52 2.71 -0.03 -1.96
N LEU A 53 1.49 -0.57 -1.83
CA LEU A 53 0.42 0.00 -1.04
C LEU A 53 0.11 -0.92 0.14
N GLY A 54 0.72 -0.58 1.27
CA GLY A 54 0.56 -1.30 2.53
C GLY A 54 -0.67 -0.85 3.34
N GLY A 55 -0.67 -1.17 4.62
CA GLY A 55 -1.73 -0.72 5.55
C GLY A 55 -1.64 0.78 5.86
N GLY A 56 -0.44 1.29 6.13
CA GLY A 56 -0.24 2.68 6.58
C GLY A 56 0.57 3.56 5.65
N THR A 57 1.27 2.99 4.65
CA THR A 57 2.14 3.73 3.73
C THR A 57 1.92 3.31 2.29
N PHE A 58 2.18 4.25 1.41
CA PHE A 58 2.32 4.04 -0.02
C PHE A 58 3.74 4.37 -0.45
N ASP A 59 4.41 3.44 -1.10
CA ASP A 59 5.75 3.60 -1.64
C ASP A 59 5.76 3.27 -3.14
N ILE A 60 6.43 4.12 -3.92
CA ILE A 60 6.70 3.90 -5.35
C ILE A 60 8.21 3.95 -5.58
N SER A 61 8.74 2.96 -6.26
CA SER A 61 10.16 2.91 -6.64
C SER A 61 10.30 2.63 -8.13
N ILE A 62 11.12 3.42 -8.80
CA ILE A 62 11.49 3.22 -10.20
C ILE A 62 12.87 2.57 -10.21
N LEU A 63 12.95 1.37 -10.79
CA LEU A 63 14.16 0.56 -10.84
C LEU A 63 14.59 0.35 -12.28
N ARG A 64 15.91 0.37 -12.50
CA ARG A 64 16.52 -0.17 -13.73
C ARG A 64 17.08 -1.55 -13.44
N LEU A 65 16.68 -2.50 -14.24
CA LEU A 65 17.22 -3.86 -14.25
C LEU A 65 18.18 -4.01 -15.41
N SER A 66 19.43 -4.33 -15.12
CA SER A 66 20.46 -4.61 -16.10
C SER A 66 21.39 -5.72 -15.60
N ARG A 67 21.49 -6.82 -16.35
CA ARG A 67 22.35 -7.97 -16.06
C ARG A 67 22.21 -8.51 -14.64
N GLY A 68 20.96 -8.59 -14.15
CA GLY A 68 20.68 -9.07 -12.79
C GLY A 68 20.98 -8.06 -11.66
N VAL A 69 21.33 -6.82 -12.00
CA VAL A 69 21.54 -5.73 -11.04
C VAL A 69 20.31 -4.82 -11.05
N PHE A 70 19.78 -4.56 -9.86
CA PHE A 70 18.70 -3.60 -9.64
C PHE A 70 19.27 -2.26 -9.16
N GLU A 71 19.14 -1.26 -10.01
CA GLU A 71 19.49 0.13 -9.67
C GLU A 71 18.21 0.90 -9.34
N VAL A 72 18.15 1.54 -8.18
CA VAL A 72 17.04 2.43 -7.80
C VAL A 72 17.27 3.79 -8.45
N LEU A 73 16.43 4.18 -9.42
CA LEU A 73 16.51 5.45 -10.12
C LEU A 73 15.84 6.58 -9.33
N ALA A 74 14.67 6.30 -8.76
CA ALA A 74 13.94 7.23 -7.92
C ALA A 74 13.01 6.47 -6.97
N THR A 75 12.68 7.14 -5.87
CA THR A 75 11.66 6.70 -4.91
C THR A 75 10.71 7.85 -4.61
N GLY A 76 9.47 7.54 -4.31
CA GLY A 76 8.45 8.48 -3.88
C GLY A 76 7.41 7.75 -3.04
N GLY A 77 6.38 8.45 -2.63
CA GLY A 77 5.31 7.83 -1.86
C GLY A 77 4.59 8.81 -0.95
N ASP A 78 3.83 8.25 -0.03
CA ASP A 78 3.09 8.98 1.00
C ASP A 78 3.10 8.15 2.29
N SER A 79 3.80 8.64 3.31
CA SER A 79 3.98 7.96 4.59
C SER A 79 2.72 7.98 5.48
N ALA A 80 1.66 8.62 5.03
CA ALA A 80 0.36 8.72 5.70
C ALA A 80 -0.78 8.40 4.72
N LEU A 81 -0.60 7.36 3.90
CA LEU A 81 -1.61 6.86 2.98
C LEU A 81 -1.48 5.35 2.83
N GLY A 82 -2.52 4.63 3.19
CA GLY A 82 -2.54 3.17 3.10
C GLY A 82 -3.95 2.60 3.24
N GLY A 83 -4.03 1.28 3.40
CA GLY A 83 -5.28 0.57 3.58
C GLY A 83 -6.07 0.97 4.82
N ASP A 84 -5.39 1.45 5.85
CA ASP A 84 -6.02 1.95 7.09
C ASP A 84 -6.85 3.21 6.81
N ASP A 85 -6.42 4.07 5.88
CA ASP A 85 -7.21 5.23 5.46
C ASP A 85 -8.48 4.80 4.70
N PHE A 86 -8.39 3.74 3.89
CA PHE A 86 -9.55 3.15 3.23
C PHE A 86 -10.54 2.59 4.25
N ASP A 87 -10.04 1.93 5.29
CA ASP A 87 -10.86 1.39 6.39
C ASP A 87 -11.61 2.50 7.12
N HIS A 88 -10.92 3.60 7.44
CA HIS A 88 -11.54 4.74 8.11
C HIS A 88 -12.61 5.42 7.24
N LEU A 89 -12.34 5.64 5.95
CA LEU A 89 -13.34 6.19 5.03
C LEU A 89 -14.59 5.31 4.94
N LEU A 90 -14.39 4.00 4.87
CA LEU A 90 -15.51 3.06 4.82
C LEU A 90 -16.24 2.99 6.16
N ALA A 91 -15.55 3.04 7.29
CA ALA A 91 -16.15 3.08 8.61
C ALA A 91 -17.00 4.34 8.82
N ASP A 92 -16.51 5.51 8.37
CA ASP A 92 -17.25 6.76 8.41
C ASP A 92 -18.50 6.70 7.53
N TYR A 93 -18.40 6.14 6.33
CA TYR A 93 -19.55 5.93 5.47
C TYR A 93 -20.60 5.02 6.13
N ILE A 94 -20.19 3.88 6.68
CA ILE A 94 -21.08 2.95 7.40
C ILE A 94 -21.74 3.66 8.58
N ARG A 95 -20.98 4.43 9.34
CA ARG A 95 -21.47 5.21 10.50
C ARG A 95 -22.58 6.19 10.08
N GLU A 96 -22.40 6.88 8.98
CA GLU A 96 -23.40 7.84 8.44
C GLU A 96 -24.66 7.10 7.97
N GLN A 97 -24.52 6.00 7.23
CA GLN A 97 -25.67 5.22 6.77
C GLN A 97 -26.47 4.60 7.93
N ALA A 98 -25.77 4.20 8.99
CA ALA A 98 -26.38 3.63 10.19
C ALA A 98 -26.98 4.69 11.13
N GLY A 99 -26.75 5.98 10.87
CA GLY A 99 -27.20 7.07 11.75
C GLY A 99 -26.53 7.05 13.13
N ILE A 100 -25.33 6.49 13.22
CA ILE A 100 -24.58 6.39 14.47
C ILE A 100 -23.88 7.75 14.74
N PRO A 101 -24.05 8.34 15.95
CA PRO A 101 -23.41 9.60 16.29
C PRO A 101 -21.88 9.54 16.22
N ASP A 102 -21.25 10.64 15.81
CA ASP A 102 -19.79 10.78 15.72
C ASP A 102 -19.05 10.55 17.04
N ARG A 103 -19.70 10.91 18.15
CA ARG A 103 -19.23 10.67 19.53
C ARG A 103 -19.87 9.43 20.14
N SER A 104 -19.89 8.33 19.39
CA SER A 104 -20.32 7.05 19.92
C SER A 104 -19.28 6.45 20.87
N ASP A 105 -19.71 5.47 21.69
CA ASP A 105 -18.82 4.71 22.57
C ASP A 105 -17.66 4.08 21.80
N ASN A 106 -16.48 4.02 22.39
CA ASN A 106 -15.26 3.41 21.83
C ASN A 106 -15.51 1.97 21.33
N ARG A 107 -16.41 1.24 21.99
CA ARG A 107 -16.82 -0.09 21.56
C ARG A 107 -17.50 -0.06 20.18
N VAL A 108 -18.42 0.88 19.99
CA VAL A 108 -19.13 1.04 18.70
C VAL A 108 -18.19 1.50 17.60
N GLN A 109 -17.27 2.42 17.93
CA GLN A 109 -16.23 2.85 16.96
C GLN A 109 -15.34 1.68 16.54
N ARG A 110 -14.96 0.81 17.47
CA ARG A 110 -14.18 -0.39 17.15
C ARG A 110 -14.99 -1.37 16.29
N GLU A 111 -16.26 -1.59 16.62
CA GLU A 111 -17.15 -2.44 15.84
C GLU A 111 -17.34 -1.92 14.40
N LEU A 112 -17.46 -0.60 14.23
CA LEU A 112 -17.52 0.05 12.90
C LEU A 112 -16.24 -0.20 12.09
N LEU A 113 -15.08 0.00 12.71
CA LEU A 113 -13.80 -0.22 12.03
C LEU A 113 -13.60 -1.69 11.65
N ASP A 114 -13.89 -2.61 12.55
CA ASP A 114 -13.79 -4.06 12.28
C ASP A 114 -14.76 -4.48 11.15
N ALA A 115 -15.97 -3.92 11.12
CA ALA A 115 -16.94 -4.14 10.05
C ALA A 115 -16.47 -3.57 8.71
N ALA A 116 -15.85 -2.38 8.71
CA ALA A 116 -15.28 -1.77 7.51
C ALA A 116 -14.12 -2.59 6.95
N ILE A 117 -13.19 -3.04 7.80
CA ILE A 117 -12.08 -3.91 7.40
C ILE A 117 -12.60 -5.20 6.76
N ALA A 118 -13.58 -5.84 7.39
CA ALA A 118 -14.18 -7.06 6.87
C ALA A 118 -14.87 -6.81 5.51
N ALA A 119 -15.63 -5.72 5.38
CA ALA A 119 -16.28 -5.32 4.14
C ALA A 119 -15.27 -5.03 3.02
N LYS A 120 -14.21 -4.24 3.29
CA LYS A 120 -13.13 -3.96 2.34
C LYS A 120 -12.52 -5.26 1.80
N ILE A 121 -12.19 -6.20 2.67
CA ILE A 121 -11.58 -7.47 2.27
C ILE A 121 -12.56 -8.26 1.40
N ALA A 122 -13.83 -8.37 1.81
CA ALA A 122 -14.84 -9.13 1.07
C ALA A 122 -15.17 -8.50 -0.31
N LEU A 123 -15.11 -7.17 -0.44
CA LEU A 123 -15.30 -6.46 -1.71
C LEU A 123 -14.19 -6.71 -2.73
N SER A 124 -13.05 -7.28 -2.34
CA SER A 124 -12.02 -7.72 -3.29
C SER A 124 -12.53 -8.87 -4.19
N ASP A 125 -13.42 -9.71 -3.67
CA ASP A 125 -13.92 -10.90 -4.37
C ASP A 125 -15.42 -10.82 -4.72
N ALA A 126 -16.18 -9.87 -4.11
CA ALA A 126 -17.62 -9.72 -4.29
C ALA A 126 -17.99 -8.32 -4.83
N ASP A 127 -19.09 -8.23 -5.60
CA ASP A 127 -19.58 -6.94 -6.10
C ASP A 127 -20.35 -6.16 -5.06
N SER A 128 -20.90 -6.82 -4.04
CA SER A 128 -21.53 -6.20 -2.87
C SER A 128 -21.39 -7.08 -1.64
N VAL A 129 -21.46 -6.46 -0.47
CA VAL A 129 -21.39 -7.14 0.83
C VAL A 129 -22.44 -6.58 1.78
N THR A 130 -23.02 -7.47 2.60
CA THR A 130 -23.90 -7.06 3.69
C THR A 130 -23.09 -6.78 4.94
N VAL A 131 -23.29 -5.60 5.52
CA VAL A 131 -22.64 -5.15 6.75
C VAL A 131 -23.63 -5.09 7.89
N ASN A 132 -23.26 -5.63 9.05
CA ASN A 132 -24.05 -5.58 10.28
C ASN A 132 -23.20 -4.93 11.38
N VAL A 133 -23.69 -3.83 11.96
CA VAL A 133 -22.99 -3.12 13.02
C VAL A 133 -23.98 -2.40 13.93
N ALA A 134 -23.81 -2.51 15.23
CA ALA A 134 -24.62 -1.80 16.24
C ALA A 134 -26.16 -1.91 16.00
N GLY A 135 -26.63 -3.05 15.51
CA GLY A 135 -28.04 -3.29 15.19
C GLY A 135 -28.53 -2.75 13.84
N TRP A 136 -27.68 -2.05 13.10
CA TRP A 136 -27.94 -1.66 11.71
C TRP A 136 -27.49 -2.74 10.75
N GLN A 137 -28.22 -2.90 9.65
CA GLN A 137 -27.84 -3.76 8.53
C GLN A 137 -28.00 -2.98 7.23
N GLY A 138 -26.97 -3.03 6.39
CA GLY A 138 -26.98 -2.40 5.07
C GLY A 138 -26.12 -3.16 4.08
N GLU A 139 -26.22 -2.80 2.82
CA GLU A 139 -25.45 -3.35 1.72
C GLU A 139 -24.50 -2.28 1.19
N ILE A 140 -23.25 -2.67 0.89
CA ILE A 140 -22.23 -1.81 0.30
C ILE A 140 -21.73 -2.46 -0.97
N SER A 141 -21.77 -1.72 -2.08
CA SER A 141 -21.24 -2.19 -3.35
C SER A 141 -19.75 -1.84 -3.52
N ARG A 142 -19.05 -2.61 -4.34
CA ARG A 142 -17.69 -2.31 -4.77
C ARG A 142 -17.60 -0.94 -5.44
N GLU A 143 -18.60 -0.56 -6.23
CA GLU A 143 -18.65 0.75 -6.90
C GLU A 143 -18.68 1.90 -5.88
N GLN A 144 -19.54 1.83 -4.86
CA GLN A 144 -19.59 2.81 -3.78
C GLN A 144 -18.25 2.91 -3.04
N PHE A 145 -17.64 1.77 -2.73
CA PHE A 145 -16.33 1.74 -2.09
C PHE A 145 -15.25 2.37 -2.97
N ASN A 146 -15.22 2.05 -4.26
CA ASN A 146 -14.28 2.63 -5.21
C ASN A 146 -14.42 4.16 -5.31
N GLU A 147 -15.65 4.68 -5.28
CA GLU A 147 -15.91 6.12 -5.25
C GLU A 147 -15.36 6.78 -3.99
N LEU A 148 -15.54 6.14 -2.83
CA LEU A 148 -15.03 6.64 -1.55
C LEU A 148 -13.51 6.77 -1.55
N ILE A 149 -12.78 5.78 -2.05
CA ILE A 149 -11.32 5.75 -2.03
C ILE A 149 -10.66 6.47 -3.21
N ALA A 150 -11.43 6.82 -4.26
CA ALA A 150 -10.89 7.45 -5.48
C ALA A 150 -9.98 8.67 -5.22
N PRO A 151 -10.26 9.57 -4.25
CA PRO A 151 -9.34 10.67 -3.93
C PRO A 151 -7.97 10.20 -3.44
N LEU A 152 -7.93 9.13 -2.63
CA LEU A 152 -6.69 8.56 -2.11
C LEU A 152 -5.89 7.86 -3.23
N VAL A 153 -6.57 7.11 -4.09
CA VAL A 153 -5.94 6.49 -5.28
C VAL A 153 -5.35 7.57 -6.20
N LYS A 154 -6.00 8.72 -6.37
CA LYS A 154 -5.42 9.85 -7.14
C LYS A 154 -4.13 10.39 -6.53
N ARG A 155 -4.00 10.39 -5.19
CA ARG A 155 -2.76 10.79 -4.52
C ARG A 155 -1.61 9.83 -4.86
N THR A 156 -1.86 8.51 -4.89
CA THR A 156 -0.83 7.54 -5.27
C THR A 156 -0.37 7.75 -6.71
N LEU A 157 -1.30 8.00 -7.64
CA LEU A 157 -0.97 8.26 -9.05
C LEU A 157 -0.15 9.54 -9.23
N LEU A 158 -0.38 10.56 -8.38
CA LEU A 158 0.44 11.77 -8.41
C LEU A 158 1.87 11.47 -7.96
N ALA A 159 2.06 10.70 -6.89
CA ALA A 159 3.38 10.29 -6.43
C ALA A 159 4.11 9.43 -7.49
N CYS A 160 3.39 8.53 -8.19
CA CYS A 160 3.96 7.78 -9.31
C CYS A 160 4.49 8.68 -10.43
N ARG A 161 3.73 9.71 -10.82
CA ARG A 161 4.16 10.67 -11.86
C ARG A 161 5.40 11.46 -11.43
N LEU A 162 5.47 11.86 -10.17
CA LEU A 162 6.63 12.55 -9.62
C LEU A 162 7.86 11.64 -9.62
N ALA A 163 7.73 10.39 -9.18
CA ALA A 163 8.82 9.43 -9.17
C ALA A 163 9.36 9.13 -10.59
N LEU A 164 8.49 9.00 -11.58
CA LEU A 164 8.89 8.85 -13.00
C LEU A 164 9.67 10.07 -13.48
N LYS A 165 9.16 11.27 -13.18
CA LYS A 165 9.85 12.52 -13.54
C LYS A 165 11.22 12.63 -12.88
N ASP A 166 11.35 12.28 -11.61
CA ASP A 166 12.61 12.32 -10.86
C ASP A 166 13.60 11.27 -11.37
N ALA A 167 13.10 10.12 -11.86
CA ALA A 167 13.89 9.09 -12.52
C ALA A 167 14.32 9.50 -13.95
N GLY A 168 13.74 10.54 -14.54
CA GLY A 168 13.93 10.90 -15.94
C GLY A 168 13.41 9.84 -16.92
N VAL A 169 12.30 9.17 -16.57
CA VAL A 169 11.69 8.05 -17.32
C VAL A 169 10.28 8.44 -17.72
N GLU A 170 9.94 8.21 -19.01
CA GLU A 170 8.57 8.35 -19.48
C GLU A 170 7.74 7.09 -19.14
N ALA A 171 6.43 7.23 -19.04
CA ALA A 171 5.56 6.13 -18.63
C ALA A 171 5.57 4.93 -19.59
N ASP A 172 5.78 5.17 -20.88
CA ASP A 172 5.87 4.15 -21.91
C ASP A 172 7.23 3.41 -21.94
N GLU A 173 8.23 3.91 -21.23
CA GLU A 173 9.51 3.23 -21.01
C GLU A 173 9.44 2.20 -19.88
N VAL A 174 8.39 2.24 -19.05
CA VAL A 174 8.18 1.27 -17.96
C VAL A 174 7.66 -0.03 -18.55
N LEU A 175 8.48 -1.08 -18.47
CA LEU A 175 8.15 -2.39 -19.03
C LEU A 175 7.11 -3.13 -18.18
N GLU A 176 7.17 -2.97 -16.87
CA GLU A 176 6.32 -3.71 -15.93
C GLU A 176 6.09 -2.92 -14.64
N VAL A 177 4.90 -3.10 -14.05
CA VAL A 177 4.54 -2.57 -12.74
C VAL A 177 4.31 -3.74 -11.80
N VAL A 178 5.15 -3.83 -10.77
CA VAL A 178 5.01 -4.82 -9.70
C VAL A 178 4.11 -4.23 -8.62
N MET A 179 2.94 -4.83 -8.41
CA MET A 179 1.98 -4.41 -7.40
C MET A 179 2.22 -5.19 -6.10
N VAL A 180 2.51 -4.50 -5.01
CA VAL A 180 2.85 -5.06 -3.70
C VAL A 180 1.96 -4.44 -2.63
N GLY A 181 1.78 -5.16 -1.53
CA GLY A 181 0.95 -4.73 -0.42
C GLY A 181 -0.50 -5.24 -0.54
N GLY A 182 -1.10 -5.55 0.61
CA GLY A 182 -2.46 -6.11 0.66
C GLY A 182 -3.52 -5.18 0.08
N SER A 183 -3.31 -3.86 0.17
CA SER A 183 -4.25 -2.84 -0.30
C SER A 183 -4.26 -2.67 -1.83
N THR A 184 -3.33 -3.31 -2.55
CA THR A 184 -3.37 -3.36 -4.03
C THR A 184 -4.40 -4.35 -4.59
N ARG A 185 -5.07 -5.12 -3.73
CA ARG A 185 -6.15 -6.03 -4.11
C ARG A 185 -7.53 -5.37 -4.18
N VAL A 186 -7.61 -4.14 -3.79
CA VAL A 186 -8.83 -3.33 -3.80
C VAL A 186 -9.18 -2.85 -5.20
#